data_3d8a8c53cbf7eac5e36ea03cb1dab6ac
#
_entry.id   3d8a8c53cbf7eac5e36ea03cb1dab6ac
#
_cell.length_a   1.000
_cell.length_b   1.000
_cell.length_c   1.000
_cell.angle_alpha   90.00
_cell.angle_beta   90.00
_cell.angle_gamma   90.00
#
_symmetry.space_group_name_H-M   'P 1'
#
loop_
_entity.id
_entity.type
_entity.pdbx_description
1 polymer ?
#
loop_
_entity_poly.entity_id
_entity_poly.type
_entity_poly.pdbx_seq_one_letter_code
_entity_poly.pdbx_strand_id
1 'polypeptide(L)'
;ALAATKENTQIQWNLFNKIMNAENKLPVKHCMGNHDIWGWQLKEDVKADSLYGKAWWLKQTGNSKTYYSFTHKDWHFIFLDGVQENNGGYIALLDDEQFIWLENELDNNKGKFVCIVSHIPIISFCSAMFFKDMLPNGDWKLSRALLHTDARRIKELFKKYPNIKTCLSGHIHLQDEVNYLGIKYFCNGAISGNWWKGAFQDFAPAYALFDFYND
;
A
#
# COMPACT_ATOMS: atom_id res chain seq x y z
N ALA A 1 -4.96 12.92 -1.00
CA ALA A 1 -5.55 14.04 -0.26
C ALA A 1 -4.63 14.70 0.75
N LEU A 2 -3.34 14.33 0.83
CA LEU A 2 -2.39 14.82 1.86
C LEU A 2 -2.41 16.36 2.03
N ALA A 3 -2.43 17.11 0.91
CA ALA A 3 -2.42 18.57 0.87
C ALA A 3 -3.73 19.19 0.31
N ALA A 4 -4.77 18.40 0.08
CA ALA A 4 -6.03 18.89 -0.43
C ALA A 4 -6.85 19.56 0.69
N THR A 5 -7.65 20.58 0.36
CA THR A 5 -8.59 21.15 1.32
C THR A 5 -9.63 20.10 1.74
N LYS A 6 -10.27 20.32 2.89
CA LYS A 6 -11.32 19.42 3.39
C LYS A 6 -12.47 19.26 2.37
N GLU A 7 -12.88 20.36 1.77
CA GLU A 7 -13.93 20.38 0.75
C GLU A 7 -13.56 19.55 -0.48
N ASN A 8 -12.37 19.76 -1.06
CA ASN A 8 -11.90 19.00 -2.21
C ASN A 8 -11.75 17.50 -1.89
N THR A 9 -11.30 17.16 -0.69
CA THR A 9 -11.21 15.77 -0.24
C THR A 9 -12.59 15.14 -0.15
N GLN A 10 -13.59 15.86 0.38
CA GLN A 10 -14.96 15.37 0.43
C GLN A 10 -15.57 15.16 -0.98
N ILE A 11 -15.29 16.06 -1.91
CA ILE A 11 -15.72 15.92 -3.32
C ILE A 11 -15.11 14.65 -3.94
N GLN A 12 -13.82 14.41 -3.72
CA GLN A 12 -13.12 13.21 -4.22
C GLN A 12 -13.73 11.92 -3.65
N TRP A 13 -13.97 11.86 -2.34
CA TRP A 13 -14.62 10.70 -1.72
C TRP A 13 -16.05 10.48 -2.22
N ASN A 14 -16.82 11.53 -2.36
CA ASN A 14 -18.18 11.44 -2.89
C ASN A 14 -18.18 10.89 -4.32
N LEU A 15 -17.26 11.35 -5.16
CA LEU A 15 -17.12 10.87 -6.53
C LEU A 15 -16.68 9.39 -6.57
N PHE A 16 -15.69 9.02 -5.77
CA PHE A 16 -15.24 7.63 -5.64
C PHE A 16 -16.40 6.71 -5.24
N ASN A 17 -17.11 7.06 -4.17
CA ASN A 17 -18.23 6.27 -3.67
C ASN A 17 -19.37 6.17 -4.70
N LYS A 18 -19.66 7.27 -5.41
CA LYS A 18 -20.67 7.29 -6.48
C LYS A 18 -20.30 6.29 -7.59
N ILE A 19 -19.07 6.32 -8.07
CA ILE A 19 -18.60 5.43 -9.13
C ILE A 19 -18.59 3.97 -8.64
N MET A 20 -18.03 3.72 -7.47
CA MET A 20 -17.95 2.36 -6.91
C MET A 20 -19.34 1.75 -6.70
N ASN A 21 -20.32 2.52 -6.21
CA ASN A 21 -21.68 2.04 -6.01
C ASN A 21 -22.45 1.80 -7.32
N ALA A 22 -22.18 2.61 -8.35
CA ALA A 22 -22.84 2.49 -9.63
C ALA A 22 -22.29 1.33 -10.48
N GLU A 23 -20.96 1.25 -10.56
CA GLU A 23 -20.28 0.41 -11.56
C GLU A 23 -19.73 -0.91 -10.97
N ASN A 24 -19.38 -0.95 -9.67
CA ASN A 24 -18.83 -2.16 -9.09
C ASN A 24 -19.89 -3.02 -8.41
N LYS A 25 -19.93 -4.30 -8.76
CA LYS A 25 -20.82 -5.31 -8.16
C LYS A 25 -20.04 -6.38 -7.36
N LEU A 26 -18.72 -6.27 -7.30
CA LEU A 26 -17.87 -7.24 -6.61
C LEU A 26 -17.61 -6.79 -5.17
N PRO A 27 -17.40 -7.73 -4.23
CA PRO A 27 -16.89 -7.39 -2.90
C PRO A 27 -15.55 -6.67 -2.99
N VAL A 28 -15.40 -5.59 -2.24
CA VAL A 28 -14.18 -4.77 -2.25
C VAL A 28 -13.46 -4.88 -0.92
N LYS A 29 -12.14 -4.99 -0.98
CA LYS A 29 -11.23 -4.86 0.15
C LYS A 29 -10.25 -3.73 -0.15
N HIS A 30 -10.09 -2.81 0.78
CA HIS A 30 -9.30 -1.61 0.60
C HIS A 30 -7.94 -1.72 1.28
N CYS A 31 -6.86 -1.44 0.55
CA CYS A 31 -5.54 -1.18 1.13
C CYS A 31 -5.33 0.33 1.16
N MET A 32 -5.01 0.89 2.32
CA MET A 32 -4.84 2.33 2.47
C MET A 32 -3.54 2.80 1.81
N GLY A 33 -3.64 3.85 0.99
CA GLY A 33 -2.52 4.52 0.35
C GLY A 33 -2.24 5.91 0.93
N ASN A 34 -1.10 6.49 0.57
CA ASN A 34 -0.71 7.81 1.02
C ASN A 34 -1.70 8.92 0.59
N HIS A 35 -2.34 8.78 -0.57
CA HIS A 35 -3.34 9.74 -1.04
C HIS A 35 -4.71 9.62 -0.36
N ASP A 36 -4.96 8.57 0.41
CA ASP A 36 -6.19 8.41 1.19
C ASP A 36 -6.15 9.19 2.51
N ILE A 37 -4.96 9.60 2.93
CA ILE A 37 -4.69 10.32 4.17
C ILE A 37 -4.92 11.82 3.97
N TRP A 38 -5.57 12.46 4.93
CA TRP A 38 -5.86 13.89 4.83
C TRP A 38 -5.14 14.71 5.90
N GLY A 39 -4.62 15.86 5.48
CA GLY A 39 -4.18 16.92 6.40
C GLY A 39 -2.69 16.91 6.74
N TRP A 40 -1.94 15.83 6.51
CA TRP A 40 -0.52 15.75 6.91
C TRP A 40 0.39 16.77 6.22
N GLN A 41 0.01 17.26 5.04
CA GLN A 41 0.77 18.27 4.28
C GLN A 41 0.08 19.62 4.19
N LEU A 42 -0.99 19.83 4.95
CA LEU A 42 -1.61 21.16 5.05
C LEU A 42 -0.75 22.08 5.92
N LYS A 43 -0.68 23.35 5.50
CA LYS A 43 0.01 24.39 6.27
C LYS A 43 -0.78 24.83 7.50
N GLU A 44 -2.12 24.71 7.41
CA GLU A 44 -3.04 25.02 8.50
C GLU A 44 -3.04 23.87 9.52
N ASP A 45 -3.19 24.23 10.80
CA ASP A 45 -3.34 23.24 11.85
C ASP A 45 -4.75 22.66 11.84
N VAL A 46 -4.88 21.48 11.24
CA VAL A 46 -6.14 20.73 11.15
C VAL A 46 -6.14 19.46 12.02
N LYS A 47 -5.17 19.32 12.92
CA LYS A 47 -4.99 18.10 13.74
C LYS A 47 -6.17 17.83 14.66
N ALA A 48 -6.89 18.87 15.08
CA ALA A 48 -8.08 18.74 15.91
C ALA A 48 -9.34 18.26 15.14
N ASP A 49 -9.28 18.21 13.82
CA ASP A 49 -10.41 17.73 13.01
C ASP A 49 -10.56 16.22 13.14
N SER A 50 -11.78 15.76 13.36
CA SER A 50 -12.12 14.34 13.52
C SER A 50 -11.81 13.46 12.31
N LEU A 51 -11.55 14.07 11.15
CA LEU A 51 -11.19 13.40 9.89
C LEU A 51 -9.69 13.46 9.59
N TYR A 52 -8.90 14.07 10.48
CA TYR A 52 -7.46 14.22 10.30
C TYR A 52 -6.74 12.88 10.15
N GLY A 53 -5.73 12.87 9.32
CA GLY A 53 -4.87 11.70 9.11
C GLY A 53 -5.62 10.55 8.45
N LYS A 54 -5.56 9.39 9.07
CA LYS A 54 -6.16 8.13 8.59
C LYS A 54 -7.65 7.99 8.94
N ALA A 55 -8.19 8.87 9.79
CA ALA A 55 -9.57 8.80 10.29
C ALA A 55 -10.60 8.91 9.16
N TRP A 56 -10.31 9.70 8.14
CA TRP A 56 -11.23 9.83 7.01
C TRP A 56 -11.35 8.54 6.21
N TRP A 57 -10.23 7.85 5.96
CA TRP A 57 -10.24 6.56 5.29
C TRP A 57 -11.03 5.51 6.09
N LEU A 58 -10.81 5.42 7.41
CA LEU A 58 -11.58 4.53 8.28
C LEU A 58 -13.09 4.78 8.19
N LYS A 59 -13.48 6.07 8.21
CA LYS A 59 -14.89 6.46 8.05
C LYS A 59 -15.46 6.05 6.69
N GLN A 60 -14.70 6.19 5.60
CA GLN A 60 -15.18 5.90 4.25
C GLN A 60 -15.27 4.39 3.97
N THR A 61 -14.36 3.61 4.49
CA THR A 61 -14.30 2.16 4.27
C THR A 61 -15.09 1.34 5.29
N GLY A 62 -15.44 1.93 6.43
CA GLY A 62 -16.08 1.25 7.55
C GLY A 62 -15.15 0.29 8.30
N ASN A 63 -13.86 0.30 8.02
CA ASN A 63 -12.88 -0.51 8.73
C ASN A 63 -12.63 0.04 10.14
N SER A 64 -12.41 -0.84 11.11
CA SER A 64 -12.06 -0.47 12.49
C SER A 64 -10.58 -0.14 12.66
N LYS A 65 -9.71 -0.68 11.79
CA LYS A 65 -8.26 -0.45 11.75
C LYS A 65 -7.80 -0.23 10.31
N THR A 66 -6.65 0.39 10.15
CA THR A 66 -6.02 0.64 8.83
C THR A 66 -5.31 -0.58 8.27
N TYR A 67 -5.07 -1.59 9.12
CA TYR A 67 -4.56 -2.90 8.77
C TYR A 67 -5.50 -3.98 9.28
N TYR A 68 -5.67 -5.05 8.52
CA TYR A 68 -6.60 -6.13 8.81
C TYR A 68 -6.31 -7.36 7.96
N SER A 69 -6.98 -8.45 8.23
CA SER A 69 -6.89 -9.68 7.44
C SER A 69 -8.25 -10.31 7.19
N PHE A 70 -8.30 -11.21 6.24
CA PHE A 70 -9.43 -12.13 6.05
C PHE A 70 -8.96 -13.40 5.35
N THR A 71 -9.72 -14.47 5.55
CA THR A 71 -9.49 -15.74 4.86
C THR A 71 -10.56 -15.97 3.80
N HIS A 72 -10.14 -16.41 2.63
CA HIS A 72 -11.01 -16.92 1.59
C HIS A 72 -10.48 -18.26 1.10
N LYS A 73 -11.26 -19.34 1.33
CA LYS A 73 -10.83 -20.73 1.04
C LYS A 73 -9.48 -21.03 1.72
N ASP A 74 -8.46 -21.41 0.94
CA ASP A 74 -7.14 -21.79 1.41
C ASP A 74 -6.14 -20.64 1.47
N TRP A 75 -6.59 -19.45 1.13
CA TRP A 75 -5.78 -18.24 1.15
C TRP A 75 -6.15 -17.30 2.30
N HIS A 76 -5.13 -16.80 2.98
CA HIS A 76 -5.23 -15.75 3.99
C HIS A 76 -4.62 -14.47 3.46
N PHE A 77 -5.41 -13.41 3.40
CA PHE A 77 -5.03 -12.10 2.88
C PHE A 77 -4.78 -11.14 4.05
N ILE A 78 -3.61 -10.54 4.10
CA ILE A 78 -3.19 -9.61 5.14
C ILE A 78 -2.95 -8.24 4.49
N PHE A 79 -3.73 -7.25 4.90
CA PHE A 79 -3.63 -5.87 4.43
C PHE A 79 -2.85 -5.05 5.43
N LEU A 80 -1.76 -4.44 4.97
CA LEU A 80 -0.84 -3.65 5.79
C LEU A 80 -1.05 -2.15 5.60
N ASP A 81 -0.93 -1.42 6.68
CA ASP A 81 -0.78 0.03 6.69
C ASP A 81 0.70 0.40 6.67
N GLY A 82 1.28 0.46 5.48
CA GLY A 82 2.69 0.81 5.28
C GLY A 82 2.96 2.31 5.21
N VAL A 83 2.03 3.18 5.62
CA VAL A 83 2.19 4.64 5.49
C VAL A 83 2.16 5.29 6.87
N GLN A 84 3.29 5.80 7.35
CA GLN A 84 3.39 6.47 8.64
C GLN A 84 3.74 7.94 8.49
N GLU A 85 3.20 8.81 9.37
CA GLU A 85 3.51 10.24 9.36
C GLU A 85 4.99 10.49 9.64
N ASN A 86 5.59 11.39 8.87
CA ASN A 86 6.96 11.82 9.11
C ASN A 86 7.18 13.26 8.63
N ASN A 87 7.30 14.19 9.58
CA ASN A 87 7.64 15.60 9.33
C ASN A 87 6.78 16.28 8.26
N GLY A 88 5.45 16.18 8.37
CA GLY A 88 4.52 16.76 7.42
C GLY A 88 4.43 16.03 6.07
N GLY A 89 5.01 14.83 5.98
CA GLY A 89 4.92 13.91 4.86
C GLY A 89 4.68 12.50 5.39
N TYR A 90 5.28 11.50 4.72
CA TYR A 90 5.18 10.12 5.15
C TYR A 90 6.47 9.33 4.91
N ILE A 91 6.57 8.21 5.59
CA ILE A 91 7.59 7.18 5.44
C ILE A 91 6.92 5.83 5.28
N ALA A 92 7.52 4.97 4.48
CA ALA A 92 7.06 3.60 4.35
C ALA A 92 7.63 2.72 5.47
N LEU A 93 6.77 2.28 6.39
CA LEU A 93 7.20 1.58 7.60
C LEU A 93 5.97 0.94 8.28
N LEU A 94 6.13 -0.22 8.88
CA LEU A 94 5.18 -0.79 9.83
C LEU A 94 5.56 -0.33 11.24
N ASP A 95 4.60 0.22 12.00
CA ASP A 95 4.83 0.49 13.41
C ASP A 95 4.93 -0.81 14.22
N ASP A 96 5.41 -0.72 15.46
CA ASP A 96 5.68 -1.90 16.28
C ASP A 96 4.40 -2.65 16.67
N GLU A 97 3.28 -1.95 16.87
CA GLU A 97 1.99 -2.59 17.17
C GLU A 97 1.53 -3.46 15.99
N GLN A 98 1.58 -2.90 14.79
CA GLN A 98 1.22 -3.62 13.57
C GLN A 98 2.18 -4.77 13.28
N PHE A 99 3.46 -4.59 13.55
CA PHE A 99 4.45 -5.64 13.35
C PHE A 99 4.21 -6.85 14.26
N ILE A 100 3.89 -6.62 15.54
CA ILE A 100 3.51 -7.67 16.49
C ILE A 100 2.21 -8.36 16.03
N TRP A 101 1.22 -7.58 15.60
CA TRP A 101 -0.03 -8.11 15.06
C TRP A 101 0.22 -8.98 13.81
N LEU A 102 1.08 -8.54 12.89
CA LEU A 102 1.44 -9.29 11.69
C LEU A 102 2.09 -10.64 12.03
N GLU A 103 3.01 -10.68 12.99
CA GLU A 103 3.62 -11.93 13.44
C GLU A 103 2.56 -12.88 14.02
N ASN A 104 1.64 -12.39 14.84
CA ASN A 104 0.53 -13.18 15.38
C ASN A 104 -0.43 -13.68 14.28
N GLU A 105 -0.75 -12.86 13.28
CA GLU A 105 -1.56 -13.28 12.13
C GLU A 105 -0.91 -14.41 11.35
N LEU A 106 0.40 -14.32 11.12
CA LEU A 106 1.16 -15.35 10.42
C LEU A 106 1.23 -16.65 11.25
N ASP A 107 1.42 -16.54 12.57
CA ASP A 107 1.43 -17.69 13.47
C ASP A 107 0.11 -18.45 13.49
N ASN A 108 -1.00 -17.73 13.49
CA ASN A 108 -2.35 -18.30 13.52
C ASN A 108 -2.79 -18.90 12.17
N ASN A 109 -2.09 -18.59 11.09
CA ASN A 109 -2.49 -18.98 9.74
C ASN A 109 -1.45 -19.82 8.98
N LYS A 110 -0.59 -20.56 9.70
CA LYS A 110 0.47 -21.41 9.11
C LYS A 110 -0.03 -22.49 8.14
N GLY A 111 -1.29 -22.90 8.29
CA GLY A 111 -1.94 -23.88 7.41
C GLY A 111 -2.60 -23.29 6.15
N LYS A 112 -2.46 -21.99 5.91
CA LYS A 112 -3.03 -21.30 4.75
C LYS A 112 -1.92 -20.71 3.88
N PHE A 113 -2.15 -20.61 2.58
CA PHE A 113 -1.31 -19.74 1.74
C PHE A 113 -1.57 -18.29 2.11
N VAL A 114 -0.52 -17.48 2.15
CA VAL A 114 -0.62 -16.08 2.57
C VAL A 114 -0.30 -15.16 1.40
N CYS A 115 -1.19 -14.19 1.20
CA CYS A 115 -0.98 -13.02 0.35
C CYS A 115 -0.90 -11.77 1.22
N ILE A 116 0.20 -11.04 1.12
CA ILE A 116 0.40 -9.74 1.78
C ILE A 116 0.01 -8.63 0.80
N VAL A 117 -0.75 -7.66 1.25
CA VAL A 117 -1.14 -6.48 0.45
C VAL A 117 -0.66 -5.22 1.17
N SER A 118 0.19 -4.44 0.52
CA SER A 118 0.68 -3.15 1.02
C SER A 118 0.64 -2.13 -0.09
N HIS A 119 0.23 -0.90 0.20
CA HIS A 119 0.23 0.16 -0.83
C HIS A 119 1.64 0.44 -1.34
N ILE A 120 2.59 0.71 -0.42
CA ILE A 120 3.99 0.94 -0.77
C ILE A 120 4.70 -0.42 -0.90
N PRO A 121 5.54 -0.63 -1.93
CA PRO A 121 6.26 -1.88 -2.10
C PRO A 121 7.21 -2.19 -0.93
N ILE A 122 7.23 -3.46 -0.48
CA ILE A 122 8.25 -3.96 0.44
C ILE A 122 9.54 -4.21 -0.33
N ILE A 123 9.44 -4.80 -1.52
CA ILE A 123 10.55 -5.01 -2.45
C ILE A 123 10.06 -4.62 -3.86
N SER A 124 10.85 -3.80 -4.55
CA SER A 124 10.62 -3.40 -5.94
C SER A 124 11.93 -2.96 -6.57
N PHE A 125 12.22 -3.49 -7.73
CA PHE A 125 13.37 -3.05 -8.53
C PHE A 125 13.09 -1.69 -9.20
N CYS A 126 11.88 -1.51 -9.72
CA CYS A 126 11.48 -0.27 -10.40
C CYS A 126 11.56 0.95 -9.46
N SER A 127 11.25 0.81 -8.16
CA SER A 127 11.43 1.90 -7.20
C SER A 127 12.87 2.39 -7.14
N ALA A 128 13.84 1.47 -7.15
CA ALA A 128 15.25 1.82 -7.15
C ALA A 128 15.72 2.37 -8.51
N MET A 129 15.24 1.78 -9.61
CA MET A 129 15.73 2.10 -10.95
C MET A 129 15.24 3.46 -11.46
N PHE A 130 13.96 3.78 -11.26
CA PHE A 130 13.33 4.95 -11.87
C PHE A 130 13.20 6.17 -10.94
N PHE A 131 13.33 5.98 -9.61
CA PHE A 131 13.12 7.05 -8.62
C PHE A 131 14.36 7.37 -7.79
N LYS A 132 15.51 6.82 -8.15
CA LYS A 132 16.76 7.12 -7.45
C LYS A 132 17.26 8.54 -7.76
N ASP A 133 17.80 9.19 -6.74
CA ASP A 133 18.70 10.30 -6.91
C ASP A 133 20.14 9.78 -7.01
N MET A 134 20.92 10.29 -7.96
CA MET A 134 22.35 10.01 -8.01
C MET A 134 23.11 11.06 -7.18
N LEU A 135 23.83 10.61 -6.18
CA LEU A 135 24.70 11.47 -5.39
C LEU A 135 25.98 11.82 -6.14
N PRO A 136 26.70 12.91 -5.79
CA PRO A 136 27.93 13.31 -6.48
C PRO A 136 29.04 12.24 -6.51
N ASN A 137 29.04 11.31 -5.54
CA ASN A 137 29.98 10.19 -5.47
C ASN A 137 29.53 8.96 -6.28
N GLY A 138 28.37 9.03 -6.99
CA GLY A 138 27.81 7.93 -7.76
C GLY A 138 26.86 7.00 -6.99
N ASP A 139 26.70 7.17 -5.70
CA ASP A 139 25.77 6.38 -4.91
C ASP A 139 24.31 6.69 -5.27
N TRP A 140 23.45 5.72 -5.07
CA TRP A 140 22.00 5.88 -5.24
C TRP A 140 21.33 6.23 -3.92
N LYS A 141 20.57 7.30 -3.92
CA LYS A 141 19.68 7.65 -2.83
C LYS A 141 18.25 7.40 -3.25
N LEU A 142 17.55 6.57 -2.50
CA LEU A 142 16.13 6.30 -2.70
C LEU A 142 15.30 6.97 -1.59
N SER A 143 14.19 7.58 -1.98
CA SER A 143 13.28 8.19 -1.00
C SER A 143 12.67 7.12 -0.10
N ARG A 144 12.63 7.42 1.20
CA ARG A 144 11.95 6.62 2.23
C ARG A 144 10.43 6.46 2.04
N ALA A 145 9.87 7.19 1.08
CA ALA A 145 8.46 7.13 0.73
C ALA A 145 8.16 6.12 -0.38
N LEU A 146 9.17 5.58 -1.06
CA LEU A 146 8.99 4.75 -2.27
C LEU A 146 9.18 3.25 -2.05
N LEU A 147 9.85 2.88 -0.95
CA LEU A 147 10.02 1.49 -0.50
C LEU A 147 9.93 1.45 1.02
N HIS A 148 9.51 0.32 1.55
CA HIS A 148 9.52 0.07 2.98
C HIS A 148 10.94 0.21 3.56
N THR A 149 11.13 1.14 4.49
CA THR A 149 12.44 1.37 5.15
C THR A 149 12.80 0.24 6.11
N ASP A 150 11.79 -0.48 6.59
CA ASP A 150 11.89 -1.67 7.43
C ASP A 150 11.81 -2.99 6.63
N ALA A 151 11.97 -2.95 5.30
CA ALA A 151 11.92 -4.13 4.43
C ALA A 151 12.84 -5.26 4.91
N ARG A 152 14.01 -4.92 5.51
CA ARG A 152 14.92 -5.91 6.10
C ARG A 152 14.27 -6.64 7.28
N ARG A 153 13.60 -5.91 8.18
CA ARG A 153 12.88 -6.46 9.34
C ARG A 153 11.72 -7.36 8.88
N ILE A 154 10.94 -6.89 7.91
CA ILE A 154 9.84 -7.64 7.31
C ILE A 154 10.36 -8.93 6.66
N LYS A 155 11.43 -8.86 5.89
CA LYS A 155 12.05 -10.03 5.26
C LYS A 155 12.50 -11.08 6.29
N GLU A 156 13.12 -10.67 7.42
CA GLU A 156 13.54 -11.61 8.45
C GLU A 156 12.33 -12.27 9.13
N LEU A 157 11.20 -11.57 9.27
CA LEU A 157 9.96 -12.18 9.71
C LEU A 157 9.45 -13.20 8.68
N PHE A 158 9.35 -12.81 7.40
CA PHE A 158 8.78 -13.64 6.34
C PHE A 158 9.55 -14.94 6.13
N LYS A 159 10.86 -14.98 6.36
CA LYS A 159 11.68 -16.21 6.30
C LYS A 159 11.20 -17.31 7.26
N LYS A 160 10.49 -16.97 8.33
CA LYS A 160 9.93 -17.93 9.29
C LYS A 160 8.65 -18.60 8.77
N TYR A 161 8.04 -18.05 7.70
CA TYR A 161 6.71 -18.43 7.22
C TYR A 161 6.73 -18.80 5.73
N PRO A 162 7.07 -20.04 5.37
CA PRO A 162 7.19 -20.48 3.96
C PRO A 162 5.84 -20.53 3.24
N ASN A 163 4.74 -20.37 3.96
CA ASN A 163 3.38 -20.27 3.42
C ASN A 163 3.05 -18.88 2.88
N ILE A 164 3.88 -17.87 3.07
CA ILE A 164 3.77 -16.58 2.36
C ILE A 164 4.20 -16.83 0.91
N LYS A 165 3.27 -16.59 -0.04
CA LYS A 165 3.51 -16.87 -1.46
C LYS A 165 3.67 -15.60 -2.28
N THR A 166 2.95 -14.55 -1.92
CA THR A 166 2.96 -13.32 -2.71
C THR A 166 2.75 -12.07 -1.88
N CYS A 167 3.34 -10.97 -2.35
CA CYS A 167 3.10 -9.62 -1.88
C CYS A 167 2.60 -8.77 -3.06
N LEU A 168 1.49 -8.07 -2.86
CA LEU A 168 0.90 -7.17 -3.85
C LEU A 168 1.08 -5.73 -3.39
N SER A 169 1.49 -4.85 -4.29
CA SER A 169 1.69 -3.43 -4.02
C SER A 169 1.34 -2.56 -5.23
N GLY A 170 1.33 -1.26 -5.03
CA GLY A 170 1.12 -0.25 -6.06
C GLY A 170 2.07 0.94 -5.87
N HIS A 171 1.50 2.14 -5.70
CA HIS A 171 2.18 3.37 -5.29
C HIS A 171 3.09 4.03 -6.33
N ILE A 172 4.00 3.27 -6.93
CA ILE A 172 4.98 3.81 -7.89
C ILE A 172 4.43 3.97 -9.31
N HIS A 173 3.20 3.51 -9.58
CA HIS A 173 2.53 3.56 -10.89
C HIS A 173 3.28 2.81 -12.01
N LEU A 174 4.23 1.94 -11.66
CA LEU A 174 4.99 1.09 -12.57
C LEU A 174 4.65 -0.36 -12.32
N GLN A 175 4.94 -1.23 -13.31
CA GLN A 175 4.78 -2.67 -13.16
C GLN A 175 6.12 -3.32 -12.87
N ASP A 176 6.15 -4.18 -11.87
CA ASP A 176 7.36 -4.85 -11.40
C ASP A 176 7.03 -6.23 -10.84
N GLU A 177 7.87 -7.19 -11.12
CA GLU A 177 7.81 -8.53 -10.52
C GLU A 177 9.20 -8.91 -10.02
N VAL A 178 9.30 -9.20 -8.72
CA VAL A 178 10.53 -9.69 -8.09
C VAL A 178 10.24 -11.00 -7.39
N ASN A 179 11.02 -12.03 -7.69
CA ASN A 179 11.00 -13.28 -6.94
C ASN A 179 12.19 -13.29 -5.97
N TYR A 180 11.92 -13.28 -4.67
CA TYR A 180 12.97 -13.26 -3.66
C TYR A 180 12.62 -14.17 -2.49
N LEU A 181 13.51 -15.13 -2.20
CA LEU A 181 13.35 -16.13 -1.14
C LEU A 181 12.03 -16.94 -1.24
N GLY A 182 11.58 -17.24 -2.47
CA GLY A 182 10.37 -18.00 -2.74
C GLY A 182 9.07 -17.22 -2.63
N ILE A 183 9.13 -15.91 -2.39
CA ILE A 183 7.97 -15.01 -2.37
C ILE A 183 7.98 -14.17 -3.64
N LYS A 184 6.84 -14.08 -4.33
CA LYS A 184 6.64 -13.20 -5.48
C LYS A 184 6.14 -11.84 -5.01
N TYR A 185 6.87 -10.79 -5.32
CA TYR A 185 6.51 -9.39 -5.05
C TYR A 185 6.04 -8.75 -6.34
N PHE A 186 4.77 -8.40 -6.41
CA PHE A 186 4.20 -7.68 -7.54
C PHE A 186 3.96 -6.23 -7.15
N CYS A 187 4.50 -5.31 -7.94
CA CYS A 187 4.06 -3.93 -7.95
C CYS A 187 3.17 -3.72 -9.16
N ASN A 188 1.92 -3.35 -8.93
CA ASN A 188 0.95 -3.17 -10.00
C ASN A 188 0.96 -1.73 -10.51
N GLY A 189 0.69 -1.55 -11.79
CA GLY A 189 0.44 -0.25 -12.36
C GLY A 189 -0.80 0.42 -11.74
N ALA A 190 -0.97 1.69 -12.02
CA ALA A 190 -2.12 2.45 -11.57
C ALA A 190 -3.15 2.60 -12.69
N ILE A 191 -4.45 2.48 -12.35
CA ILE A 191 -5.55 2.77 -13.31
C ILE A 191 -5.44 4.21 -13.82
N SER A 192 -4.99 5.14 -12.98
CA SER A 192 -4.76 6.54 -13.36
C SER A 192 -3.49 6.76 -14.19
N GLY A 193 -2.63 5.76 -14.33
CA GLY A 193 -1.33 5.93 -14.99
C GLY A 193 -0.56 7.14 -14.41
N ASN A 194 -0.26 8.12 -15.25
CA ASN A 194 0.32 9.41 -14.86
C ASN A 194 -0.77 10.41 -14.43
N TRP A 195 -1.48 10.12 -13.31
CA TRP A 195 -2.55 10.98 -12.78
C TRP A 195 -3.54 11.43 -13.86
N TRP A 196 -4.06 10.47 -14.65
CA TRP A 196 -5.00 10.64 -15.77
C TRP A 196 -4.42 11.39 -16.99
N LYS A 197 -3.08 11.50 -17.09
CA LYS A 197 -2.39 12.14 -18.22
C LYS A 197 -1.76 11.14 -19.21
N GLY A 198 -2.17 9.88 -19.15
CA GLY A 198 -1.64 8.80 -20.00
C GLY A 198 -0.62 7.93 -19.30
N ALA A 199 0.37 7.43 -20.03
CA ALA A 199 1.44 6.58 -19.49
C ALA A 199 2.35 7.34 -18.52
N PHE A 200 2.90 6.60 -17.53
CA PHE A 200 3.92 7.10 -16.63
C PHE A 200 5.21 6.30 -16.83
N GLN A 201 6.31 6.97 -17.24
CA GLN A 201 7.59 6.32 -17.54
C GLN A 201 7.42 5.07 -18.44
N ASP A 202 6.70 5.23 -19.55
CA ASP A 202 6.37 4.21 -20.54
C ASP A 202 5.39 3.10 -20.07
N PHE A 203 4.94 3.11 -18.82
CA PHE A 203 3.91 2.21 -18.32
C PHE A 203 2.51 2.80 -18.54
N ALA A 204 1.66 2.08 -19.28
CA ALA A 204 0.28 2.47 -19.50
C ALA A 204 -0.58 2.39 -18.22
N PRO A 205 -1.70 3.13 -18.15
CA PRO A 205 -2.72 2.87 -17.13
C PRO A 205 -3.07 1.39 -17.08
N ALA A 206 -3.05 0.79 -15.89
CA ALA A 206 -3.20 -0.65 -15.75
C ALA A 206 -3.90 -1.08 -14.45
N TYR A 207 -4.44 -2.27 -14.48
CA TYR A 207 -4.87 -3.07 -13.32
C TYR A 207 -4.34 -4.50 -13.48
N ALA A 208 -4.32 -5.27 -12.41
CA ALA A 208 -3.88 -6.65 -12.44
C ALA A 208 -5.02 -7.61 -12.05
N LEU A 209 -5.07 -8.76 -12.69
CA LEU A 209 -5.89 -9.90 -12.31
C LEU A 209 -4.97 -10.97 -11.73
N PHE A 210 -5.37 -11.52 -10.60
CA PHE A 210 -4.65 -12.59 -9.95
C PHE A 210 -5.57 -13.80 -9.74
N ASP A 211 -5.15 -14.95 -10.24
CA ASP A 211 -5.77 -16.21 -9.94
C ASP A 211 -5.00 -16.91 -8.83
N PHE A 212 -5.69 -17.28 -7.76
CA PHE A 212 -5.13 -17.95 -6.60
C PHE A 212 -5.52 -19.43 -6.60
N TYR A 213 -4.52 -20.30 -6.71
CA TYR A 213 -4.69 -21.76 -6.76
C TYR A 213 -4.27 -22.38 -5.41
N ASN A 214 -4.64 -23.66 -5.22
CA ASN A 214 -4.34 -24.41 -3.98
C ASN A 214 -3.10 -25.31 -4.13
N ASP A 215 -2.43 -25.28 -5.29
CA ASP A 215 -1.27 -26.07 -5.68
C ASP A 215 -0.04 -25.20 -6.05
#